data_efcbe8e58147f0e7efbb29cf176c61ac
#
_entry.id   efcbe8e58147f0e7efbb29cf176c61ac
#
_cell.length_a   1.000
_cell.length_b   1.000
_cell.length_c   1.000
_cell.angle_alpha   90.00
_cell.angle_beta   90.00
_cell.angle_gamma   90.00
#
_symmetry.space_group_name_H-M   'P 1'
#
loop_
_entity.id
_entity.type
_entity.pdbx_description
1 polymer ?
#
loop_
_entity_poly.entity_id
_entity_poly.type
_entity_poly.pdbx_seq_one_letter_code
_entity_poly.pdbx_strand_id
1 'polypeptide(L)'
;MDVLEENSPKIICIDELDKMPRQFQEKLLNFMESGHIKVDQIRKRYDFRIKRAKVFAACNEIARLSRPLQSRFRRLHLPSYTEQQFLEVAVKVLQKLKIAHIIGKAVWDQKGDIRDVISIGKLVRKNDGPEEVEQILATMTKYGEMKEH
;
A
#
# COMPACT_ATOMS: atom_id res chain seq x y z
N MET A 1 15.02 -8.97 11.46
CA MET A 1 14.47 -9.57 12.69
C MET A 1 15.09 -9.00 13.95
N ASP A 2 16.31 -8.62 13.89
CA ASP A 2 17.04 -7.95 14.99
C ASP A 2 16.31 -6.68 15.51
N VAL A 3 15.61 -5.95 14.61
CA VAL A 3 14.81 -4.76 14.95
C VAL A 3 13.66 -5.05 15.95
N LEU A 4 13.05 -6.23 15.87
CA LEU A 4 11.96 -6.61 16.78
C LEU A 4 12.48 -7.02 18.15
N GLU A 5 13.66 -7.61 18.20
CA GLU A 5 14.30 -8.06 19.42
C GLU A 5 14.84 -6.86 20.23
N GLU A 6 15.48 -5.90 19.55
CA GLU A 6 16.09 -4.73 20.19
C GLU A 6 15.07 -3.67 20.65
N ASN A 7 13.95 -3.49 19.90
CA ASN A 7 13.06 -2.34 20.10
C ASN A 7 11.73 -2.67 20.79
N SER A 8 11.37 -3.94 20.98
CA SER A 8 10.07 -4.36 21.55
C SER A 8 8.90 -3.49 21.04
N PRO A 9 8.62 -3.46 19.73
CA PRO A 9 7.70 -2.50 19.14
C PRO A 9 6.29 -2.64 19.73
N LYS A 10 5.66 -1.51 20.02
CA LYS A 10 4.26 -1.48 20.48
C LYS A 10 3.25 -1.57 19.33
N ILE A 11 3.68 -1.23 18.12
CA ILE A 11 2.88 -1.24 16.89
C ILE A 11 3.65 -1.96 15.81
N ILE A 12 3.00 -2.89 15.15
CA ILE A 12 3.52 -3.64 14.00
C ILE A 12 2.56 -3.38 12.83
N CYS A 13 3.09 -2.86 11.73
CA CYS A 13 2.34 -2.66 10.49
C CYS A 13 2.80 -3.69 9.46
N ILE A 14 1.84 -4.39 8.84
CA ILE A 14 2.09 -5.39 7.80
C ILE A 14 1.32 -4.96 6.56
N ASP A 15 2.03 -4.68 5.48
CA ASP A 15 1.41 -4.42 4.18
C ASP A 15 1.33 -5.72 3.37
N GLU A 16 0.34 -5.79 2.45
CA GLU A 16 0.11 -6.93 1.56
C GLU A 16 0.04 -8.28 2.31
N LEU A 17 -0.69 -8.33 3.41
CA LEU A 17 -0.82 -9.53 4.24
C LEU A 17 -1.35 -10.74 3.45
N ASP A 18 -2.16 -10.53 2.42
CA ASP A 18 -2.68 -11.56 1.51
C ASP A 18 -1.61 -12.24 0.65
N LYS A 19 -0.44 -11.61 0.47
CA LYS A 19 0.71 -12.21 -0.20
C LYS A 19 1.58 -13.07 0.74
N MET A 20 1.30 -13.05 2.03
CA MET A 20 2.04 -13.82 3.03
C MET A 20 1.78 -15.32 2.87
N PRO A 21 2.83 -16.17 2.73
CA PRO A 21 2.69 -17.62 2.70
C PRO A 21 1.99 -18.19 3.94
N ARG A 22 1.20 -19.25 3.78
CA ARG A 22 0.38 -19.86 4.86
C ARG A 22 1.17 -20.16 6.12
N GLN A 23 2.37 -20.69 6.01
CA GLN A 23 3.24 -21.00 7.15
C GLN A 23 3.59 -19.75 8.00
N PHE A 24 3.68 -18.58 7.38
CA PHE A 24 3.93 -17.33 8.11
C PHE A 24 2.65 -16.74 8.68
N GLN A 25 1.50 -16.97 8.03
CA GLN A 25 0.19 -16.61 8.60
C GLN A 25 -0.06 -17.36 9.92
N GLU A 26 0.31 -18.63 10.01
CA GLU A 26 0.23 -19.41 11.26
C GLU A 26 1.16 -18.88 12.35
N LYS A 27 2.39 -18.50 11.99
CA LYS A 27 3.32 -17.85 12.94
C LYS A 27 2.80 -16.51 13.43
N LEU A 28 2.20 -15.71 12.54
CA LEU A 28 1.58 -14.44 12.89
C LEU A 28 0.39 -14.65 13.84
N LEU A 29 -0.45 -15.68 13.57
CA LEU A 29 -1.56 -16.03 14.44
C LEU A 29 -1.07 -16.37 15.85
N ASN A 30 -0.07 -17.25 15.96
CA ASN A 30 0.55 -17.61 17.23
C ASN A 30 1.13 -16.40 17.96
N PHE A 31 1.77 -15.49 17.22
CA PHE A 31 2.27 -14.25 17.77
C PHE A 31 1.14 -13.36 18.33
N MET A 32 0.04 -13.20 17.58
CA MET A 32 -1.10 -12.39 18.02
C MET A 32 -1.77 -12.95 19.27
N GLU A 33 -1.72 -14.27 19.47
CA GLU A 33 -2.28 -14.95 20.64
C GLU A 33 -1.39 -14.89 21.88
N SER A 34 -0.10 -15.14 21.70
CA SER A 34 0.84 -15.34 22.81
C SER A 34 1.88 -14.22 22.99
N GLY A 35 2.00 -13.34 21.99
CA GLY A 35 3.11 -12.39 21.89
C GLY A 35 4.46 -13.04 21.62
N HIS A 36 4.50 -14.34 21.28
CA HIS A 36 5.69 -15.14 21.16
C HIS A 36 6.02 -15.41 19.69
N ILE A 37 7.25 -15.18 19.29
CA ILE A 37 7.76 -15.48 17.96
C ILE A 37 8.87 -16.50 18.06
N LYS A 38 8.68 -17.64 17.41
CA LYS A 38 9.71 -18.63 17.15
C LYS A 38 9.97 -18.75 15.68
N VAL A 39 11.21 -18.55 15.27
CA VAL A 39 11.62 -18.77 13.88
C VAL A 39 12.93 -19.56 13.89
N ASP A 40 12.85 -20.77 13.40
CA ASP A 40 14.02 -21.61 13.17
C ASP A 40 14.48 -21.40 11.71
N GLN A 41 15.67 -20.84 11.53
CA GLN A 41 16.37 -20.76 10.24
C GLN A 41 17.60 -21.67 10.30
N ILE A 42 18.10 -22.08 9.13
CA ILE A 42 19.20 -23.05 8.98
C ILE A 42 20.46 -22.71 9.83
N ARG A 43 20.65 -21.43 10.19
CA ARG A 43 21.83 -20.97 10.97
C ARG A 43 21.48 -20.12 12.18
N LYS A 44 20.21 -19.74 12.40
CA LYS A 44 19.80 -18.89 13.53
C LYS A 44 18.43 -19.31 14.02
N ARG A 45 18.30 -19.43 15.34
CA ARG A 45 17.03 -19.63 16.02
C ARG A 45 16.65 -18.34 16.71
N TYR A 46 15.44 -17.85 16.42
CA TYR A 46 14.89 -16.68 17.08
C TYR A 46 13.75 -17.12 17.99
N ASP A 47 13.84 -16.76 19.25
CA ASP A 47 12.85 -17.05 20.29
C ASP A 47 12.73 -15.83 21.18
N PHE A 48 11.74 -14.97 20.91
CA PHE A 48 11.53 -13.77 21.70
C PHE A 48 10.04 -13.47 21.89
N ARG A 49 9.74 -12.67 22.92
CA ARG A 49 8.40 -12.32 23.30
C ARG A 49 8.21 -10.80 23.30
N ILE A 50 7.21 -10.34 22.55
CA ILE A 50 6.81 -8.93 22.51
C ILE A 50 5.46 -8.82 23.25
N LYS A 51 5.47 -8.13 24.38
CA LYS A 51 4.24 -7.93 25.17
C LYS A 51 3.45 -6.76 24.64
N ARG A 52 2.11 -6.96 24.46
CA ARG A 52 1.14 -5.91 24.12
C ARG A 52 1.39 -5.18 22.80
N ALA A 53 1.97 -5.84 21.80
CA ALA A 53 2.03 -5.27 20.46
C ALA A 53 0.63 -5.22 19.81
N LYS A 54 0.32 -4.11 19.15
CA LYS A 54 -0.85 -3.99 18.28
C LYS A 54 -0.41 -4.25 16.84
N VAL A 55 -1.14 -5.11 16.14
CA VAL A 55 -0.86 -5.44 14.75
C VAL A 55 -1.89 -4.76 13.86
N PHE A 56 -1.42 -3.96 12.91
CA PHE A 56 -2.20 -3.40 11.82
C PHE A 56 -1.76 -4.06 10.53
N ALA A 57 -2.72 -4.43 9.68
CA ALA A 57 -2.40 -5.05 8.42
C ALA A 57 -3.28 -4.49 7.29
N ALA A 58 -2.70 -4.37 6.09
CA ALA A 58 -3.42 -4.09 4.86
C ALA A 58 -3.42 -5.32 3.97
N CYS A 59 -4.51 -5.55 3.26
CA CYS A 59 -4.62 -6.60 2.26
C CYS A 59 -5.65 -6.21 1.18
N ASN A 60 -5.47 -6.69 -0.03
CA ASN A 60 -6.40 -6.50 -1.13
C ASN A 60 -7.40 -7.67 -1.21
N GLU A 61 -6.94 -8.90 -0.96
CA GLU A 61 -7.73 -10.12 -1.10
C GLU A 61 -7.85 -10.87 0.23
N ILE A 62 -8.88 -10.55 1.01
CA ILE A 62 -9.09 -11.18 2.33
C ILE A 62 -9.28 -12.70 2.24
N ALA A 63 -9.79 -13.22 1.12
CA ALA A 63 -9.98 -14.65 0.90
C ALA A 63 -8.67 -15.45 0.91
N ARG A 64 -7.54 -14.83 0.67
CA ARG A 64 -6.22 -15.46 0.74
C ARG A 64 -5.74 -15.67 2.17
N LEU A 65 -6.34 -15.00 3.14
CA LEU A 65 -5.99 -15.19 4.54
C LEU A 65 -6.70 -16.43 5.11
N SER A 66 -6.03 -17.11 6.04
CA SER A 66 -6.66 -18.21 6.78
C SER A 66 -7.82 -17.70 7.63
N ARG A 67 -8.90 -18.48 7.75
CA ARG A 67 -10.07 -18.12 8.58
C ARG A 67 -9.70 -17.77 10.03
N PRO A 68 -8.82 -18.54 10.71
CA PRO A 68 -8.37 -18.17 12.06
C PRO A 68 -7.71 -16.81 12.11
N LEU A 69 -6.84 -16.49 11.14
CA LEU A 69 -6.17 -15.18 11.09
C LEU A 69 -7.17 -14.06 10.83
N GLN A 70 -8.12 -14.26 9.90
CA GLN A 70 -9.20 -13.30 9.65
C GLN A 70 -10.01 -12.96 10.91
N SER A 71 -10.28 -13.95 11.76
CA SER A 71 -11.08 -13.76 12.98
C SER A 71 -10.37 -12.94 14.07
N ARG A 72 -9.05 -12.81 13.99
CA ARG A 72 -8.23 -12.03 14.93
C ARG A 72 -8.17 -10.53 14.60
N PHE A 73 -8.52 -10.14 13.37
CA PHE A 73 -8.53 -8.76 12.94
C PHE A 73 -9.91 -8.13 13.00
N ARG A 74 -9.97 -6.90 13.52
CA ARG A 74 -11.12 -6.03 13.28
C ARG A 74 -10.96 -5.45 11.87
N ARG A 75 -11.91 -5.76 10.99
CA ARG A 75 -11.86 -5.35 9.58
C ARG A 75 -12.37 -3.93 9.40
N LEU A 76 -11.63 -3.16 8.62
CA LEU A 76 -12.04 -1.88 8.09
C LEU A 76 -12.00 -1.98 6.57
N HIS A 77 -13.14 -1.75 5.92
CA HIS A 77 -13.19 -1.73 4.46
C HIS A 77 -12.95 -0.31 3.98
N LEU A 78 -11.97 -0.16 3.11
CA LEU A 78 -11.68 1.10 2.43
C LEU A 78 -12.20 0.99 1.00
N PRO A 79 -13.31 1.66 0.64
CA PRO A 79 -13.82 1.64 -0.73
C PRO A 79 -12.85 2.38 -1.66
N SER A 80 -12.94 2.06 -2.95
CA SER A 80 -12.24 2.84 -3.98
C SER A 80 -12.72 4.29 -3.95
N TYR A 81 -11.85 5.22 -4.34
CA TYR A 81 -12.23 6.63 -4.47
C TYR A 81 -13.36 6.81 -5.50
N THR A 82 -14.27 7.73 -5.20
CA THR A 82 -15.10 8.34 -6.24
C THR A 82 -14.24 9.31 -7.06
N GLU A 83 -14.69 9.68 -8.26
CA GLU A 83 -14.00 10.66 -9.11
C GLU A 83 -13.70 11.95 -8.33
N GLN A 84 -14.70 12.50 -7.65
CA GLN A 84 -14.53 13.72 -6.88
C GLN A 84 -13.43 13.57 -5.79
N GLN A 85 -13.46 12.49 -5.02
CA GLN A 85 -12.47 12.22 -3.99
C GLN A 85 -11.06 12.05 -4.60
N PHE A 86 -10.97 11.37 -5.74
CA PHE A 86 -9.71 11.20 -6.45
C PHE A 86 -9.13 12.53 -6.89
N LEU A 87 -9.95 13.40 -7.49
CA LEU A 87 -9.53 14.74 -7.92
C LEU A 87 -9.10 15.61 -6.74
N GLU A 88 -9.83 15.57 -5.63
CA GLU A 88 -9.44 16.29 -4.40
C GLU A 88 -8.07 15.82 -3.87
N VAL A 89 -7.81 14.51 -3.90
CA VAL A 89 -6.51 13.95 -3.50
C VAL A 89 -5.43 14.37 -4.49
N ALA A 90 -5.67 14.28 -5.79
CA ALA A 90 -4.74 14.71 -6.84
C ALA A 90 -4.31 16.18 -6.65
N VAL A 91 -5.28 17.07 -6.42
CA VAL A 91 -5.01 18.49 -6.16
C VAL A 91 -4.18 18.69 -4.89
N LYS A 92 -4.49 17.97 -3.81
CA LYS A 92 -3.72 18.06 -2.55
C LYS A 92 -2.28 17.57 -2.70
N VAL A 93 -2.07 16.49 -3.44
CA VAL A 93 -0.74 15.92 -3.67
C VAL A 93 0.11 16.81 -4.58
N LEU A 94 -0.52 17.38 -5.60
CA LEU A 94 0.13 18.25 -6.59
C LEU A 94 -0.06 19.75 -6.31
N GLN A 95 -0.31 20.16 -5.08
CA GLN A 95 -0.71 21.52 -4.70
C GLN A 95 0.20 22.67 -5.23
N LYS A 96 1.42 22.34 -5.69
CA LYS A 96 2.36 23.29 -6.31
C LYS A 96 2.12 23.49 -7.81
N LEU A 97 1.29 22.64 -8.44
CA LEU A 97 1.02 22.67 -9.87
C LEU A 97 -0.37 23.26 -10.14
N LYS A 98 -0.45 24.28 -10.96
CA LYS A 98 -1.73 24.89 -11.36
C LYS A 98 -2.63 23.93 -12.12
N ILE A 99 -2.05 22.95 -12.81
CA ILE A 99 -2.72 21.94 -13.63
C ILE A 99 -3.01 20.64 -12.88
N ALA A 100 -2.89 20.64 -11.54
CA ALA A 100 -3.12 19.44 -10.71
C ALA A 100 -4.47 18.75 -10.97
N HIS A 101 -5.54 19.55 -11.17
CA HIS A 101 -6.87 19.03 -11.48
C HIS A 101 -6.91 18.35 -12.87
N ILE A 102 -6.20 18.93 -13.86
CA ILE A 102 -6.12 18.40 -15.23
C ILE A 102 -5.41 17.05 -15.21
N ILE A 103 -4.28 16.96 -14.52
CA ILE A 103 -3.53 15.71 -14.33
C ILE A 103 -4.42 14.66 -13.64
N GLY A 104 -5.09 15.04 -12.54
CA GLY A 104 -6.00 14.14 -11.82
C GLY A 104 -7.11 13.60 -12.71
N LYS A 105 -7.77 14.46 -13.48
CA LYS A 105 -8.86 14.07 -14.41
C LYS A 105 -8.35 13.14 -15.51
N ALA A 106 -7.24 13.48 -16.14
CA ALA A 106 -6.66 12.70 -17.21
C ALA A 106 -6.24 11.28 -16.74
N VAL A 107 -5.67 11.17 -15.53
CA VAL A 107 -5.33 9.86 -14.92
C VAL A 107 -6.58 9.07 -14.56
N TRP A 108 -7.62 9.73 -14.00
CA TRP A 108 -8.88 9.09 -13.68
C TRP A 108 -9.56 8.48 -14.92
N ASP A 109 -9.61 9.22 -16.01
CA ASP A 109 -10.24 8.78 -17.27
C ASP A 109 -9.53 7.56 -17.87
N GLN A 110 -8.24 7.40 -17.62
CA GLN A 110 -7.44 6.23 -18.01
C GLN A 110 -7.43 5.11 -16.94
N LYS A 111 -8.27 5.20 -15.90
CA LYS A 111 -8.33 4.24 -14.77
C LYS A 111 -6.99 4.08 -14.02
N GLY A 112 -6.15 5.09 -14.06
CA GLY A 112 -4.90 5.15 -13.30
C GLY A 112 -5.13 5.38 -11.81
N ASP A 113 -4.05 5.28 -11.03
CA ASP A 113 -4.08 5.48 -9.59
C ASP A 113 -3.37 6.78 -9.16
N ILE A 114 -3.35 7.07 -7.85
CA ILE A 114 -2.69 8.28 -7.32
C ILE A 114 -1.17 8.25 -7.52
N ARG A 115 -0.54 7.08 -7.70
CA ARG A 115 0.89 6.96 -7.99
C ARG A 115 1.18 7.49 -9.39
N ASP A 116 0.28 7.25 -10.34
CA ASP A 116 0.36 7.78 -11.71
C ASP A 116 0.25 9.31 -11.69
N VAL A 117 -0.68 9.85 -10.88
CA VAL A 117 -0.79 11.30 -10.66
C VAL A 117 0.53 11.90 -10.16
N ILE A 118 1.17 11.25 -9.18
CA ILE A 118 2.45 11.68 -8.63
C ILE A 118 3.55 11.58 -9.67
N SER A 119 3.58 10.51 -10.44
CA SER A 119 4.59 10.25 -11.48
C SER A 119 4.53 11.31 -12.57
N ILE A 120 3.33 11.59 -13.09
CA ILE A 120 3.10 12.65 -14.09
C ILE A 120 3.46 14.01 -13.51
N GLY A 121 3.03 14.30 -12.28
CA GLY A 121 3.35 15.55 -11.61
C GLY A 121 4.84 15.83 -11.42
N LYS A 122 5.70 14.78 -11.39
CA LYS A 122 7.15 14.90 -11.37
C LYS A 122 7.76 15.24 -12.75
N LEU A 123 7.10 14.83 -13.82
CA LEU A 123 7.55 15.04 -15.20
C LEU A 123 7.12 16.41 -15.73
N VAL A 124 6.00 16.93 -15.25
CA VAL A 124 5.45 18.23 -15.66
C VAL A 124 6.20 19.37 -15.01
N ARG A 125 6.50 20.39 -15.80
CA ARG A 125 7.11 21.65 -15.34
C ARG A 125 6.03 22.64 -14.89
N LYS A 126 6.44 23.65 -14.12
CA LYS A 126 5.52 24.63 -13.51
C LYS A 126 4.68 25.41 -14.51
N ASN A 127 5.18 25.59 -15.75
CA ASN A 127 4.55 26.37 -16.82
C ASN A 127 3.92 25.50 -17.92
N ASP A 128 3.96 24.18 -17.79
CA ASP A 128 3.36 23.27 -18.76
C ASP A 128 1.83 23.35 -18.69
N GLY A 129 1.18 23.10 -19.81
CA GLY A 129 -0.26 23.14 -19.97
C GLY A 129 -0.89 21.75 -20.14
N PRO A 130 -2.17 21.69 -20.52
CA PRO A 130 -2.88 20.44 -20.75
C PRO A 130 -2.27 19.56 -21.85
N GLU A 131 -1.75 20.16 -22.91
CA GLU A 131 -1.17 19.46 -24.06
C GLU A 131 0.05 18.62 -23.67
N GLU A 132 0.91 19.17 -22.81
CA GLU A 132 2.08 18.45 -22.30
C GLU A 132 1.66 17.25 -21.41
N VAL A 133 0.59 17.39 -20.64
CA VAL A 133 0.03 16.27 -19.85
C VAL A 133 -0.45 15.16 -20.76
N GLU A 134 -1.17 15.47 -21.83
CA GLU A 134 -1.65 14.47 -22.80
C GLU A 134 -0.50 13.75 -23.50
N GLN A 135 0.56 14.47 -23.87
CA GLN A 135 1.76 13.87 -24.47
C GLN A 135 2.47 12.91 -23.51
N ILE A 136 2.61 13.30 -22.23
CA ILE A 136 3.21 12.45 -21.20
C ILE A 136 2.36 11.18 -21.02
N LEU A 137 1.05 11.32 -20.89
CA LEU A 137 0.12 10.18 -20.75
C LEU A 137 0.18 9.23 -21.94
N ALA A 138 0.14 9.77 -23.15
CA ALA A 138 0.25 8.98 -24.38
C ALA A 138 1.57 8.20 -24.42
N THR A 139 2.65 8.81 -23.96
CA THR A 139 3.96 8.16 -23.87
C THR A 139 3.97 7.06 -22.82
N MET A 140 3.45 7.30 -21.62
CA MET A 140 3.38 6.31 -20.54
C MET A 140 2.52 5.11 -20.94
N THR A 141 1.37 5.34 -21.56
CA THR A 141 0.49 4.28 -22.08
C THR A 141 1.21 3.45 -23.16
N LYS A 142 1.88 4.12 -24.11
CA LYS A 142 2.59 3.44 -25.20
C LYS A 142 3.72 2.53 -24.72
N TYR A 143 4.41 2.90 -23.65
CA TYR A 143 5.55 2.14 -23.12
C TYR A 143 5.21 1.25 -21.92
N GLY A 144 3.91 1.11 -21.57
CA GLY A 144 3.43 0.18 -20.55
C GLY A 144 3.74 0.58 -19.12
N GLU A 145 4.06 1.85 -18.86
CA GLU A 145 4.25 2.36 -17.48
C GLU A 145 2.91 2.55 -16.74
N MET A 146 1.81 2.77 -17.47
CA MET A 146 0.46 2.71 -16.93
C MET A 146 -0.10 1.31 -17.17
N LYS A 147 -0.44 0.60 -16.10
CA LYS A 147 -1.02 -0.75 -16.20
C LYS A 147 -2.42 -0.66 -16.79
N GLU A 148 -2.67 -1.42 -17.86
CA GLU A 148 -4.03 -1.79 -18.25
C GLU A 148 -4.62 -2.64 -17.11
N HIS A 149 -5.65 -2.13 -16.45
CA HIS A 149 -6.42 -2.84 -15.42
C HIS A 149 -7.69 -3.44 -16.01
#